data_d6c9c25234a03c48925c222c308154a7
#
_entry.id   d6c9c25234a03c48925c222c308154a7
#
_cell.length_a   1.000
_cell.length_b   1.000
_cell.length_c   1.000
_cell.angle_alpha   90.00
_cell.angle_beta   90.00
_cell.angle_gamma   90.00
#
_symmetry.space_group_name_H-M   'P 1'
#
loop_
_entity.id
_entity.type
_entity.pdbx_description
1 polymer ?
#
loop_
_entity_poly.entity_id
_entity_poly.type
_entity_poly.pdbx_seq_one_letter_code
_entity_poly.pdbx_strand_id
1 'polypeptide(L)'
;MPTSSQLRNALAYMSITVLVLVFLNIYSARATRDLMFKAKCSSSQDKLKVVTSSFSGVDALTQETTEQIISVIGDMNVTRLLVTDAAGRTLYDSVPGQSAAGKMVLLQQVVQALEGNDVFCCVYEDHTLKSYAAAPILTHDTFPG
;
A
#
# COMPACT_ATOMS: atom_id res chain seq x y z
N MET A 1 19.15 -57.61 -14.49
CA MET A 1 19.72 -56.33 -14.98
C MET A 1 18.69 -55.63 -15.83
N PRO A 2 18.31 -54.39 -15.51
CA PRO A 2 17.36 -53.67 -16.36
C PRO A 2 17.96 -53.46 -17.75
N THR A 3 17.17 -53.71 -18.78
CA THR A 3 17.63 -53.51 -20.15
C THR A 3 17.83 -52.00 -20.41
N SER A 4 18.75 -51.61 -21.24
CA SER A 4 19.11 -50.21 -21.49
C SER A 4 17.91 -49.37 -21.94
N SER A 5 16.89 -49.95 -22.53
CA SER A 5 15.64 -49.30 -22.92
C SER A 5 14.73 -48.98 -21.72
N GLN A 6 14.70 -49.85 -20.71
CA GLN A 6 13.94 -49.60 -19.48
C GLN A 6 14.52 -48.48 -18.67
N LEU A 7 15.86 -48.43 -18.57
CA LEU A 7 16.57 -47.36 -17.89
C LEU A 7 16.33 -46.00 -18.57
N ARG A 8 16.33 -45.97 -19.89
CA ARG A 8 16.10 -44.78 -20.70
C ARG A 8 14.67 -44.24 -20.52
N ASN A 9 13.70 -45.13 -20.49
CA ASN A 9 12.28 -44.74 -20.25
C ASN A 9 12.08 -44.26 -18.82
N ALA A 10 12.68 -44.91 -17.81
CA ALA A 10 12.61 -44.45 -16.42
C ALA A 10 13.23 -43.04 -16.23
N LEU A 11 14.38 -42.81 -16.87
CA LEU A 11 15.00 -41.47 -16.85
C LEU A 11 14.14 -40.40 -17.52
N ALA A 12 13.45 -40.73 -18.62
CA ALA A 12 12.52 -39.83 -19.30
C ALA A 12 11.36 -39.43 -18.40
N TYR A 13 10.72 -40.40 -17.74
CA TYR A 13 9.63 -40.15 -16.81
C TYR A 13 10.07 -39.35 -15.61
N MET A 14 11.25 -39.65 -15.03
CA MET A 14 11.82 -38.85 -13.94
C MET A 14 12.06 -37.40 -14.36
N SER A 15 12.63 -37.18 -15.54
CA SER A 15 12.88 -35.83 -16.06
C SER A 15 11.59 -35.04 -16.24
N ILE A 16 10.55 -35.66 -16.80
CA ILE A 16 9.24 -35.02 -16.97
C ILE A 16 8.62 -34.67 -15.61
N THR A 17 8.67 -35.58 -14.64
CA THR A 17 8.13 -35.36 -13.30
C THR A 17 8.84 -34.21 -12.60
N VAL A 18 10.16 -34.17 -12.66
CA VAL A 18 10.96 -33.08 -12.08
C VAL A 18 10.62 -31.74 -12.74
N LEU A 19 10.49 -31.73 -14.07
CA LEU A 19 10.16 -30.51 -14.82
C LEU A 19 8.77 -29.99 -14.46
N VAL A 20 7.78 -30.86 -14.31
CA VAL A 20 6.42 -30.48 -13.87
C VAL A 20 6.45 -29.93 -12.44
N LEU A 21 7.19 -30.57 -11.53
CA LEU A 21 7.30 -30.08 -10.14
C LEU A 21 7.96 -28.70 -10.06
N VAL A 22 9.02 -28.47 -10.84
CA VAL A 22 9.69 -27.16 -10.91
C VAL A 22 8.74 -26.11 -11.47
N PHE A 23 8.00 -26.44 -12.53
CA PHE A 23 7.03 -25.54 -13.13
C PHE A 23 5.92 -25.15 -12.16
N LEU A 24 5.35 -26.14 -11.46
CA LEU A 24 4.31 -25.90 -10.42
C LEU A 24 4.84 -25.04 -9.28
N ASN A 25 6.08 -25.27 -8.84
CA ASN A 25 6.70 -24.48 -7.77
C ASN A 25 6.87 -23.01 -8.17
N ILE A 26 7.37 -22.75 -9.39
CA ILE A 26 7.57 -21.39 -9.91
C ILE A 26 6.23 -20.69 -10.10
N TYR A 27 5.24 -21.38 -10.65
CA TYR A 27 3.90 -20.83 -10.89
C TYR A 27 3.20 -20.50 -9.58
N SER A 28 3.22 -21.41 -8.61
CA SER A 28 2.62 -21.20 -7.29
C SER A 28 3.26 -20.00 -6.55
N ALA A 29 4.58 -19.87 -6.60
CA ALA A 29 5.27 -18.75 -5.96
C ALA A 29 4.90 -17.40 -6.58
N ARG A 30 4.73 -17.32 -7.89
CA ARG A 30 4.28 -16.09 -8.58
C ARG A 30 2.85 -15.75 -8.26
N ALA A 31 1.94 -16.73 -8.34
CA ALA A 31 0.53 -16.53 -8.04
C ALA A 31 0.30 -16.05 -6.59
N THR A 32 1.04 -16.60 -5.64
CA THR A 32 0.97 -16.18 -4.22
C THR A 32 1.43 -14.73 -4.03
N ARG A 33 2.50 -14.32 -4.70
CA ARG A 33 2.97 -12.93 -4.64
C ARG A 33 1.93 -11.95 -5.17
N ASP A 34 1.33 -12.26 -6.32
CA ASP A 34 0.31 -11.40 -6.93
C ASP A 34 -0.94 -11.27 -6.05
N LEU A 35 -1.36 -12.36 -5.41
CA LEU A 35 -2.47 -12.34 -4.47
C LEU A 35 -2.17 -11.50 -3.22
N MET A 36 -0.99 -11.68 -2.63
CA MET A 36 -0.57 -10.88 -1.47
C MET A 36 -0.47 -9.40 -1.82
N PHE A 37 0.06 -9.07 -3.00
CA PHE A 37 0.17 -7.70 -3.48
C PHE A 37 -1.22 -7.05 -3.63
N LYS A 38 -2.15 -7.74 -4.30
CA LYS A 38 -3.53 -7.27 -4.48
C LYS A 38 -4.26 -7.11 -3.13
N ALA A 39 -4.14 -8.08 -2.23
CA ALA A 39 -4.77 -8.02 -0.92
C ALA A 39 -4.25 -6.84 -0.08
N LYS A 40 -2.93 -6.59 -0.11
CA LYS A 40 -2.31 -5.47 0.60
C LYS A 40 -2.76 -4.14 0.03
N CYS A 41 -2.79 -4.03 -1.30
CA CYS A 41 -3.24 -2.84 -2.01
C CYS A 41 -4.71 -2.52 -1.68
N SER A 42 -5.61 -3.50 -1.78
CA SER A 42 -7.03 -3.35 -1.43
C SER A 42 -7.21 -2.92 0.03
N SER A 43 -6.52 -3.55 0.97
CA SER A 43 -6.58 -3.18 2.39
C SER A 43 -6.13 -1.74 2.64
N SER A 44 -5.09 -1.27 1.94
CA SER A 44 -4.62 0.11 2.05
C SER A 44 -5.63 1.09 1.47
N GLN A 45 -6.28 0.74 0.36
CA GLN A 45 -7.35 1.53 -0.25
C GLN A 45 -8.56 1.70 0.69
N ASP A 46 -8.98 0.62 1.32
CA ASP A 46 -10.14 0.65 2.23
C ASP A 46 -9.86 1.54 3.45
N LYS A 47 -8.66 1.42 4.03
CA LYS A 47 -8.24 2.28 5.13
C LYS A 47 -8.19 3.76 4.73
N LEU A 48 -7.63 4.05 3.56
CA LEU A 48 -7.55 5.41 3.05
C LEU A 48 -8.94 6.02 2.82
N LYS A 49 -9.88 5.25 2.26
CA LYS A 49 -11.28 5.68 2.08
C LYS A 49 -11.95 6.02 3.41
N VAL A 50 -11.74 5.23 4.45
CA VAL A 50 -12.26 5.51 5.78
C VAL A 50 -11.71 6.83 6.31
N VAL A 51 -10.40 7.05 6.17
CA VAL A 51 -9.78 8.32 6.59
C VAL A 51 -10.33 9.49 5.81
N THR A 52 -10.28 9.45 4.48
CA THR A 52 -10.75 10.55 3.63
C THR A 52 -12.22 10.87 3.84
N SER A 53 -13.08 9.84 4.01
CA SER A 53 -14.50 10.06 4.30
C SER A 53 -14.74 10.73 5.66
N SER A 54 -13.89 10.46 6.64
CA SER A 54 -13.99 11.11 7.95
C SER A 54 -13.63 12.59 7.92
N PHE A 55 -12.85 13.02 6.93
CA PHE A 55 -12.50 14.42 6.69
C PHE A 55 -13.49 15.16 5.76
N SER A 56 -14.38 14.44 5.06
CA SER A 56 -15.26 15.03 4.04
C SER A 56 -16.36 15.98 4.59
N GLY A 57 -16.50 16.12 5.90
CA GLY A 57 -17.44 17.04 6.54
C GLY A 57 -16.79 18.20 7.28
N VAL A 58 -15.51 18.45 7.04
CA VAL A 58 -14.74 19.46 7.77
C VAL A 58 -14.59 20.71 6.92
N ASP A 59 -15.03 21.88 7.47
CA ASP A 59 -14.95 23.15 6.76
C ASP A 59 -13.50 23.66 6.60
N ALA A 60 -12.63 23.37 7.56
CA ALA A 60 -11.22 23.77 7.51
C ALA A 60 -10.29 22.68 8.07
N LEU A 61 -9.27 22.33 7.31
CA LEU A 61 -8.26 21.36 7.70
C LEU A 61 -7.19 22.06 8.55
N THR A 62 -7.36 22.02 9.87
CA THR A 62 -6.38 22.53 10.83
C THR A 62 -5.72 21.38 11.58
N GLN A 63 -4.60 21.64 12.25
CA GLN A 63 -3.92 20.65 13.07
C GLN A 63 -4.86 20.10 14.16
N GLU A 64 -5.59 20.97 14.86
CA GLU A 64 -6.50 20.60 15.94
C GLU A 64 -7.65 19.73 15.44
N THR A 65 -8.30 20.10 14.34
CA THR A 65 -9.38 19.32 13.71
C THR A 65 -8.88 17.95 13.24
N THR A 66 -7.68 17.91 12.70
CA THR A 66 -7.05 16.66 12.25
C THR A 66 -6.79 15.72 13.41
N GLU A 67 -6.24 16.20 14.51
CA GLU A 67 -5.98 15.39 15.71
C GLU A 67 -7.28 14.85 16.32
N GLN A 68 -8.35 15.67 16.38
CA GLN A 68 -9.66 15.24 16.86
C GLN A 68 -10.25 14.10 16.01
N ILE A 69 -10.26 14.24 14.68
CA ILE A 69 -10.79 13.23 13.76
C ILE A 69 -10.00 11.92 13.89
N ILE A 70 -8.69 12.00 13.91
CA ILE A 70 -7.85 10.81 14.04
C ILE A 70 -8.05 10.13 15.38
N SER A 71 -8.25 10.87 16.45
CA SER A 71 -8.54 10.30 17.77
C SER A 71 -9.87 9.51 17.78
N VAL A 72 -10.85 9.93 17.00
CA VAL A 72 -12.15 9.24 16.84
C VAL A 72 -12.01 7.98 15.98
N ILE A 73 -11.21 8.04 14.90
CA ILE A 73 -10.99 6.89 14.03
C ILE A 73 -10.24 5.76 14.77
N GLY A 74 -9.38 6.11 15.71
CA GLY A 74 -8.62 5.17 16.52
C GLY A 74 -7.49 4.48 15.75
N ASP A 75 -7.05 3.33 16.26
CA ASP A 75 -5.93 2.57 15.68
C ASP A 75 -6.36 1.81 14.42
N MET A 76 -5.86 2.24 13.28
CA MET A 76 -6.12 1.61 11.97
C MET A 76 -5.09 0.54 11.61
N ASN A 77 -4.18 0.20 12.52
CA ASN A 77 -3.10 -0.73 12.23
C ASN A 77 -2.33 -0.35 10.95
N VAL A 78 -1.90 0.91 10.88
CA VAL A 78 -1.00 1.45 9.86
C VAL A 78 0.33 1.82 10.51
N THR A 79 1.41 1.63 9.78
CA THR A 79 2.76 1.93 10.29
C THR A 79 2.96 3.43 10.48
N ARG A 80 2.41 4.23 9.59
CA ARG A 80 2.47 5.70 9.63
C ARG A 80 1.28 6.29 8.93
N LEU A 81 0.64 7.26 9.55
CA LEU A 81 -0.39 8.11 8.98
C LEU A 81 0.13 9.55 8.95
N LEU A 82 0.07 10.16 7.79
CA LEU A 82 0.50 11.52 7.54
C LEU A 82 -0.64 12.31 6.91
N VAL A 83 -0.96 13.47 7.48
CA VAL A 83 -1.92 14.42 6.90
C VAL A 83 -1.20 15.73 6.61
N THR A 84 -1.41 16.26 5.41
CA THR A 84 -0.81 17.53 4.96
C THR A 84 -1.88 18.52 4.55
N ASP A 85 -1.55 19.81 4.61
CA ASP A 85 -2.35 20.86 3.99
C ASP A 85 -2.19 20.89 2.45
N ALA A 86 -2.90 21.78 1.78
CA ALA A 86 -2.83 21.95 0.33
C ALA A 86 -1.44 22.44 -0.17
N ALA A 87 -0.61 22.97 0.71
CA ALA A 87 0.77 23.36 0.41
C ALA A 87 1.78 22.23 0.64
N GLY A 88 1.32 21.04 1.06
CA GLY A 88 2.18 19.90 1.39
C GLY A 88 2.88 20.01 2.75
N ARG A 89 2.40 20.86 3.65
CA ARG A 89 2.92 20.98 5.01
C ARG A 89 2.22 19.99 5.93
N THR A 90 2.96 19.33 6.78
CA THR A 90 2.43 18.35 7.73
C THR A 90 1.52 19.01 8.75
N LEU A 91 0.29 18.56 8.84
CA LEU A 91 -0.65 18.88 9.90
C LEU A 91 -0.63 17.81 10.99
N TYR A 92 -0.46 16.55 10.63
CA TYR A 92 -0.41 15.43 11.55
C TYR A 92 0.56 14.34 11.08
N ASP A 93 1.28 13.76 12.03
CA ASP A 93 2.15 12.59 11.81
C ASP A 93 2.01 11.64 13.00
N SER A 94 1.63 10.39 12.73
CA SER A 94 1.42 9.38 13.78
C SER A 94 2.71 8.87 14.42
N VAL A 95 3.89 9.18 13.86
CA VAL A 95 5.17 8.72 14.40
C VAL A 95 5.68 9.74 15.44
N PRO A 96 5.75 9.34 16.74
CA PRO A 96 6.25 10.21 17.79
C PRO A 96 7.73 10.58 17.56
N GLY A 97 8.08 11.85 17.75
CA GLY A 97 9.47 12.32 17.62
C GLY A 97 9.91 12.71 16.21
N GLN A 98 9.18 12.34 15.18
CA GLN A 98 9.32 12.88 13.84
C GLN A 98 8.24 13.92 13.51
N SER A 99 7.60 14.48 14.55
CA SER A 99 6.61 15.57 14.43
C SER A 99 7.17 16.68 13.56
N ALA A 100 6.95 16.50 12.28
CA ALA A 100 7.31 17.47 11.26
C ALA A 100 6.16 18.48 11.07
N ALA A 101 5.37 18.75 12.13
CA ALA A 101 4.29 19.73 12.07
C ALA A 101 4.82 21.04 11.47
N GLY A 102 4.21 21.46 10.36
CA GLY A 102 4.63 22.63 9.60
C GLY A 102 5.81 22.41 8.64
N LYS A 103 6.45 21.23 8.61
CA LYS A 103 7.48 20.90 7.61
C LYS A 103 6.86 20.44 6.31
N MET A 104 7.47 20.84 5.21
CA MET A 104 7.04 20.41 3.87
C MET A 104 7.43 18.94 3.62
N VAL A 105 6.48 18.16 3.12
CA VAL A 105 6.69 16.76 2.76
C VAL A 105 6.88 16.63 1.26
N LEU A 106 8.06 16.20 0.86
CA LEU A 106 8.42 15.99 -0.56
C LEU A 106 8.31 14.51 -0.97
N LEU A 107 7.38 13.76 -0.38
CA LEU A 107 7.11 12.40 -0.83
C LEU A 107 6.35 12.44 -2.16
N GLN A 108 6.81 11.67 -3.14
CA GLN A 108 6.20 11.61 -4.47
C GLN A 108 4.70 11.29 -4.41
N GLN A 109 4.28 10.43 -3.48
CA GLN A 109 2.88 10.06 -3.28
C GLN A 109 2.03 11.24 -2.79
N VAL A 110 2.58 12.08 -1.93
CA VAL A 110 1.91 13.28 -1.42
C VAL A 110 1.76 14.32 -2.54
N VAL A 111 2.80 14.52 -3.34
CA VAL A 111 2.76 15.45 -4.49
C VAL A 111 1.68 15.04 -5.48
N GLN A 112 1.59 13.75 -5.83
CA GLN A 112 0.57 13.24 -6.74
C GLN A 112 -0.85 13.34 -6.16
N ALA A 113 -1.01 13.15 -4.84
CA ALA A 113 -2.30 13.36 -4.19
C ALA A 113 -2.74 14.82 -4.19
N LEU A 114 -1.80 15.76 -4.03
CA LEU A 114 -2.09 17.21 -4.14
C LEU A 114 -2.49 17.62 -5.57
N GLU A 115 -2.10 16.85 -6.58
CA GLU A 115 -2.58 17.01 -7.96
C GLU A 115 -3.98 16.42 -8.20
N GLY A 116 -4.62 15.89 -7.16
CA GLY A 116 -5.97 15.33 -7.21
C GLY A 116 -6.03 13.84 -7.57
N ASN A 117 -4.91 13.13 -7.54
CA ASN A 117 -4.84 11.71 -7.88
C ASN A 117 -4.81 10.83 -6.63
N ASP A 118 -5.60 9.76 -6.64
CA ASP A 118 -5.44 8.67 -5.68
C ASP A 118 -4.19 7.84 -6.05
N VAL A 119 -3.27 7.73 -5.13
CA VAL A 119 -2.00 7.01 -5.35
C VAL A 119 -1.94 5.78 -4.48
N PHE A 120 -1.70 4.64 -5.11
CA PHE A 120 -1.47 3.38 -4.42
C PHE A 120 -0.20 2.75 -4.97
N CYS A 121 0.77 2.55 -4.10
CA CYS A 121 2.04 1.96 -4.48
C CYS A 121 2.44 0.90 -3.45
N CYS A 122 2.84 -0.26 -3.94
CA CYS A 122 3.45 -1.28 -3.10
C CYS A 122 4.88 -1.51 -3.58
N VAL A 123 5.82 -1.43 -2.66
CA VAL A 123 7.24 -1.62 -2.93
C VAL A 123 7.76 -2.77 -2.07
N TYR A 124 8.54 -3.64 -2.68
CA TYR A 124 9.23 -4.70 -1.97
C TYR A 124 10.62 -4.20 -1.58
N GLU A 125 10.81 -3.90 -0.30
CA GLU A 125 12.03 -3.31 0.24
C GLU A 125 12.44 -4.06 1.52
N ASP A 126 13.71 -4.35 1.69
CA ASP A 126 14.25 -5.07 2.86
C ASP A 126 13.51 -6.37 3.18
N HIS A 127 13.21 -7.18 2.16
CA HIS A 127 12.47 -8.44 2.28
C HIS A 127 11.03 -8.28 2.83
N THR A 128 10.53 -7.06 2.89
CA THR A 128 9.16 -6.74 3.33
C THR A 128 8.37 -6.01 2.25
N LEU A 129 7.06 -6.29 2.19
CA LEU A 129 6.16 -5.59 1.30
C LEU A 129 5.63 -4.34 2.02
N LYS A 130 6.11 -3.17 1.61
CA LYS A 130 5.63 -1.86 2.09
C LYS A 130 4.55 -1.35 1.15
N SER A 131 3.43 -0.91 1.69
CA SER A 131 2.33 -0.29 0.93
C SER A 131 2.19 1.17 1.31
N TYR A 132 2.09 2.01 0.31
CA TYR A 132 1.88 3.44 0.43
C TYR A 132 0.56 3.78 -0.24
N ALA A 133 -0.25 4.60 0.42
CA ALA A 133 -1.48 5.11 -0.14
C ALA A 133 -1.58 6.60 0.18
N ALA A 134 -1.96 7.39 -0.80
CA ALA A 134 -2.23 8.82 -0.64
C ALA A 134 -3.47 9.19 -1.44
N ALA A 135 -4.33 10.02 -0.88
CA ALA A 135 -5.50 10.54 -1.56
C ALA A 135 -5.75 11.99 -1.15
N PRO A 136 -6.31 12.82 -2.04
CA PRO A 136 -6.71 14.16 -1.71
C PRO A 136 -7.91 14.16 -0.76
N ILE A 137 -7.90 15.07 0.21
CA ILE A 137 -9.04 15.39 1.05
C ILE A 137 -9.72 16.60 0.42
N LEU A 138 -10.94 16.41 -0.09
CA LEU A 138 -11.72 17.48 -0.68
C LEU A 138 -12.55 18.15 0.45
N THR A 139 -12.17 19.35 0.83
CA THR A 139 -12.97 20.20 1.73
C THR A 139 -13.98 21.02 0.93
N HIS A 140 -15.09 21.39 1.55
CA HIS A 140 -16.23 22.09 0.89
C HIS A 140 -15.85 23.45 0.28
N ASP A 141 -14.71 24.04 0.67
CA ASP A 141 -14.27 25.37 0.21
C ASP A 141 -13.62 25.39 -1.19
N THR A 142 -13.59 24.28 -1.92
CA THR A 142 -12.89 24.21 -3.22
C THR A 142 -13.84 24.35 -4.44
N PHE A 143 -15.06 24.85 -4.25
CA PHE A 143 -15.87 25.33 -5.34
C PHE A 143 -15.99 26.85 -5.29
N PRO A 144 -15.15 27.62 -5.99
CA PRO A 144 -15.56 28.95 -6.41
C PRO A 144 -16.69 28.77 -7.42
N GLY A 145 -17.88 29.29 -7.06
CA GLY A 145 -19.08 29.34 -7.90
C GLY A 145 -18.84 30.01 -9.24
#